data_b6917799cc992dc3504996df899f8112
#
_entry.id   b6917799cc992dc3504996df899f8112
#
_cell.length_a   1.000
_cell.length_b   1.000
_cell.length_c   1.000
_cell.angle_alpha   90.00
_cell.angle_beta   90.00
_cell.angle_gamma   90.00
#
_symmetry.space_group_name_H-M   'P 1'
#
loop_
_entity.id
_entity.type
_entity.pdbx_description
1 polymer ?
#
loop_
_entity_poly.entity_id
_entity_poly.type
_entity_poly.pdbx_seq_one_letter_code
_entity_poly.pdbx_strand_id
1 'polypeptide(L)'
;MIRQSVPATAWLALAANCAPLFAAPEKRRFRLGACDWSIGKMGDPAAFDVAKQIGLDGVMVSLGTAADNLHLRQPGVQQQYKAAAKKTGLEVSSLAIGELNNVPYKSDPRTVQWVSDSIDVCQAFGVRVILLAFFSNDDLRGDKAGVDEVVRRLKAVAPKAEQAGVILGIESWLSADQHLEILERVRSKAVQVYYDVCNSNSQGYDIYKEIRQLGKRICEFHAKENGSLLGQGKVDFHKVRAALDDIGYRGWVQIEGAVPPGKPMLESYQANCKFMRGILA
;
A
#
# COMPACT_ATOMS: atom_id res chain seq x y z
N MET A 1 60.03 -6.49 -51.23
CA MET A 1 59.38 -6.72 -49.94
C MET A 1 58.18 -5.77 -49.89
N ILE A 2 56.99 -6.34 -50.16
CA ILE A 2 55.69 -5.58 -50.15
C ILE A 2 54.98 -5.99 -48.89
N ARG A 3 54.79 -5.03 -47.96
CA ARG A 3 53.97 -5.22 -46.77
C ARG A 3 52.52 -4.93 -47.14
N GLN A 4 51.68 -5.95 -47.12
CA GLN A 4 50.23 -5.78 -47.20
C GLN A 4 49.69 -5.42 -45.82
N SER A 5 49.08 -4.25 -45.75
CA SER A 5 48.28 -3.79 -44.61
C SER A 5 46.87 -4.31 -44.72
N VAL A 6 46.40 -5.10 -43.72
CA VAL A 6 45.03 -5.56 -43.59
C VAL A 6 44.18 -4.44 -42.97
N PRO A 7 43.03 -4.06 -43.53
CA PRO A 7 42.21 -2.99 -42.95
C PRO A 7 41.44 -3.46 -41.72
N ALA A 8 41.49 -2.63 -40.69
CA ALA A 8 40.86 -2.82 -39.37
C ALA A 8 39.37 -2.43 -39.35
N THR A 9 38.54 -2.91 -40.29
CA THR A 9 37.13 -2.50 -40.40
C THR A 9 36.11 -3.64 -40.19
N ALA A 10 36.53 -4.81 -39.70
CA ALA A 10 35.62 -5.97 -39.57
C ALA A 10 35.06 -6.24 -38.13
N TRP A 11 35.33 -5.40 -37.15
CA TRP A 11 34.94 -5.69 -35.73
C TRP A 11 33.82 -4.82 -35.15
N LEU A 12 33.19 -3.95 -35.92
CA LEU A 12 32.12 -3.06 -35.45
C LEU A 12 30.68 -3.51 -35.79
N ALA A 13 30.50 -4.62 -36.51
CA ALA A 13 29.17 -5.04 -36.96
C ALA A 13 28.50 -6.13 -36.07
N LEU A 14 29.16 -6.71 -35.06
CA LEU A 14 28.58 -7.77 -34.22
C LEU A 14 28.03 -7.28 -32.86
N ALA A 15 28.24 -6.02 -32.48
CA ALA A 15 27.79 -5.51 -31.19
C ALA A 15 26.34 -4.97 -31.17
N ALA A 16 25.70 -4.82 -32.33
CA ALA A 16 24.41 -4.16 -32.49
C ALA A 16 23.18 -5.10 -32.28
N ASN A 17 23.35 -6.43 -32.24
CA ASN A 17 22.22 -7.36 -32.16
C ASN A 17 22.08 -8.15 -30.84
N CYS A 18 22.88 -7.85 -29.80
CA CYS A 18 22.77 -8.50 -28.51
C CYS A 18 22.11 -7.66 -27.41
N ALA A 19 21.54 -6.50 -27.76
CA ALA A 19 20.93 -5.59 -26.81
C ALA A 19 19.57 -6.02 -26.18
N PRO A 20 18.80 -7.01 -26.68
CA PRO A 20 17.54 -7.40 -26.02
C PRO A 20 17.67 -8.44 -24.91
N LEU A 21 18.84 -9.08 -24.72
CA LEU A 21 18.96 -10.23 -23.81
C LEU A 21 19.14 -9.87 -22.33
N PHE A 22 19.30 -8.58 -21.99
CA PHE A 22 19.46 -8.11 -20.61
C PHE A 22 18.58 -6.90 -20.28
N ALA A 23 17.42 -6.77 -20.91
CA ALA A 23 16.42 -5.86 -20.40
C ALA A 23 16.01 -6.39 -19.02
N ALA A 24 16.34 -5.63 -17.96
CA ALA A 24 15.80 -5.94 -16.63
C ALA A 24 14.28 -6.11 -16.77
N PRO A 25 13.66 -7.14 -16.16
CA PRO A 25 12.23 -7.37 -16.31
C PRO A 25 11.51 -6.08 -15.99
N GLU A 26 10.72 -5.60 -16.96
CA GLU A 26 9.95 -4.37 -16.80
C GLU A 26 9.14 -4.51 -15.51
N LYS A 27 9.38 -3.63 -14.53
CA LYS A 27 8.68 -3.70 -13.24
C LYS A 27 7.19 -3.62 -13.53
N ARG A 28 6.44 -4.66 -13.19
CA ARG A 28 4.98 -4.70 -13.36
C ARG A 28 4.39 -3.38 -12.88
N ARG A 29 3.47 -2.82 -13.66
CA ARG A 29 2.80 -1.56 -13.31
C ARG A 29 2.06 -1.67 -11.98
N PHE A 30 1.41 -2.82 -11.75
CA PHE A 30 0.69 -3.13 -10.53
C PHE A 30 1.29 -4.35 -9.84
N ARG A 31 1.33 -4.31 -8.51
CA ARG A 31 1.69 -5.42 -7.64
C ARG A 31 0.54 -5.71 -6.71
N LEU A 32 0.26 -6.98 -6.46
CA LEU A 32 -0.80 -7.40 -5.56
C LEU A 32 -0.23 -7.86 -4.23
N GLY A 33 -0.75 -7.29 -3.16
CA GLY A 33 -0.52 -7.72 -1.80
C GLY A 33 -1.82 -8.03 -1.07
N ALA A 34 -1.71 -8.37 0.19
CA ALA A 34 -2.82 -8.42 1.12
C ALA A 34 -2.38 -7.93 2.50
N CYS A 35 -3.36 -7.47 3.27
CA CYS A 35 -3.17 -7.08 4.66
C CYS A 35 -3.00 -8.32 5.53
N ASP A 36 -2.01 -8.36 6.43
CA ASP A 36 -1.75 -9.50 7.30
C ASP A 36 -2.96 -9.84 8.20
N TRP A 37 -3.71 -8.84 8.65
CA TRP A 37 -4.94 -9.03 9.44
C TRP A 37 -6.06 -9.69 8.65
N SER A 38 -6.16 -9.42 7.36
CA SER A 38 -7.26 -9.95 6.54
C SER A 38 -6.99 -11.35 6.00
N ILE A 39 -5.74 -11.83 6.08
CA ILE A 39 -5.37 -13.23 5.83
C ILE A 39 -5.15 -14.02 7.13
N GLY A 40 -5.66 -13.51 8.27
CA GLY A 40 -5.65 -14.18 9.56
C GLY A 40 -4.27 -14.33 10.21
N LYS A 41 -3.34 -13.40 9.89
CA LYS A 41 -1.95 -13.44 10.32
C LYS A 41 -1.43 -12.09 10.83
N MET A 42 -2.31 -11.29 11.43
CA MET A 42 -1.90 -10.01 12.01
C MET A 42 -0.82 -10.23 13.08
N GLY A 43 0.30 -9.53 12.91
CA GLY A 43 1.41 -9.62 13.86
C GLY A 43 2.23 -10.91 13.78
N ASP A 44 2.05 -11.74 12.74
CA ASP A 44 2.72 -13.03 12.58
C ASP A 44 3.48 -13.09 11.23
N PRO A 45 4.82 -13.26 11.24
CA PRO A 45 5.60 -13.43 10.02
C PRO A 45 5.15 -14.58 9.10
N ALA A 46 4.37 -15.56 9.63
CA ALA A 46 3.76 -16.61 8.81
C ALA A 46 2.76 -16.06 7.76
N ALA A 47 2.39 -14.78 7.83
CA ALA A 47 1.64 -14.09 6.78
C ALA A 47 2.27 -14.26 5.39
N PHE A 48 3.60 -14.32 5.31
CA PHE A 48 4.32 -14.51 4.04
C PHE A 48 4.12 -15.92 3.46
N ASP A 49 4.09 -16.97 4.28
CA ASP A 49 3.81 -18.32 3.81
C ASP A 49 2.37 -18.44 3.28
N VAL A 50 1.39 -17.79 3.93
CA VAL A 50 -0.01 -17.72 3.47
C VAL A 50 -0.10 -16.89 2.17
N ALA A 51 0.52 -15.73 2.11
CA ALA A 51 0.54 -14.89 0.91
C ALA A 51 1.16 -15.60 -0.30
N LYS A 52 2.19 -16.43 -0.07
CA LYS A 52 2.80 -17.29 -1.10
C LYS A 52 1.80 -18.31 -1.63
N GLN A 53 1.02 -18.96 -0.75
CA GLN A 53 -0.01 -19.93 -1.14
C GLN A 53 -1.15 -19.27 -1.93
N ILE A 54 -1.47 -18.01 -1.64
CA ILE A 54 -2.46 -17.21 -2.38
C ILE A 54 -1.94 -16.82 -3.78
N GLY A 55 -0.63 -16.65 -3.95
CA GLY A 55 -0.01 -16.20 -5.20
C GLY A 55 0.19 -14.67 -5.28
N LEU A 56 0.35 -14.03 -4.12
CA LEU A 56 0.59 -12.58 -4.00
C LEU A 56 2.06 -12.22 -4.27
N ASP A 57 2.33 -10.92 -4.48
CA ASP A 57 3.68 -10.37 -4.65
C ASP A 57 4.26 -9.89 -3.31
N GLY A 58 3.41 -9.60 -2.32
CA GLY A 58 3.85 -9.12 -1.01
C GLY A 58 2.75 -9.08 0.05
N VAL A 59 3.13 -8.58 1.22
CA VAL A 59 2.26 -8.44 2.39
C VAL A 59 2.35 -7.03 2.94
N MET A 60 1.20 -6.41 3.18
CA MET A 60 1.08 -5.22 4.02
C MET A 60 1.10 -5.67 5.49
N VAL A 61 2.03 -5.13 6.26
CA VAL A 61 2.30 -5.61 7.61
C VAL A 61 1.79 -4.61 8.65
N SER A 62 1.02 -5.11 9.61
CA SER A 62 0.58 -4.33 10.77
C SER A 62 1.75 -3.95 11.66
N LEU A 63 1.76 -2.71 12.15
CA LEU A 63 2.75 -2.25 13.12
C LEU A 63 2.60 -2.94 14.49
N GLY A 64 1.42 -3.50 14.75
CA GLY A 64 1.02 -4.14 16.00
C GLY A 64 -0.08 -3.37 16.72
N THR A 65 -0.29 -3.71 17.97
CA THR A 65 -1.32 -3.14 18.84
C THR A 65 -0.74 -2.45 20.07
N ALA A 66 -1.54 -1.69 20.81
CA ALA A 66 -1.11 -1.11 22.08
C ALA A 66 -0.73 -2.20 23.12
N ALA A 67 -1.37 -3.37 23.05
CA ALA A 67 -1.11 -4.48 23.96
C ALA A 67 0.28 -5.11 23.78
N ASP A 68 0.78 -5.15 22.55
CA ASP A 68 2.13 -5.65 22.21
C ASP A 68 3.16 -4.51 22.04
N ASN A 69 2.77 -3.28 22.43
CA ASN A 69 3.58 -2.07 22.32
C ASN A 69 4.04 -1.80 20.86
N LEU A 70 3.16 -2.07 19.90
CA LEU A 70 3.44 -1.98 18.46
C LEU A 70 4.74 -2.75 18.14
N HIS A 71 4.66 -4.05 18.24
CA HIS A 71 5.79 -5.00 18.27
C HIS A 71 6.76 -4.84 17.09
N LEU A 72 6.29 -4.39 15.93
CA LEU A 72 7.15 -4.21 14.74
C LEU A 72 8.18 -3.08 14.91
N ARG A 73 8.05 -2.22 15.94
CA ARG A 73 9.10 -1.26 16.31
C ARG A 73 10.36 -1.92 16.85
N GLN A 74 10.28 -3.19 17.27
CA GLN A 74 11.41 -3.93 17.83
C GLN A 74 12.31 -4.50 16.72
N PRO A 75 13.63 -4.21 16.72
CA PRO A 75 14.54 -4.70 15.67
C PRO A 75 14.56 -6.22 15.52
N GLY A 76 14.43 -6.97 16.62
CA GLY A 76 14.37 -8.44 16.59
C GLY A 76 13.15 -8.96 15.83
N VAL A 77 11.98 -8.32 16.01
CA VAL A 77 10.75 -8.64 15.26
C VAL A 77 10.92 -8.30 13.78
N GLN A 78 11.48 -7.13 13.47
CA GLN A 78 11.76 -6.74 12.08
C GLN A 78 12.62 -7.77 11.35
N GLN A 79 13.62 -8.36 12.01
CA GLN A 79 14.45 -9.40 11.42
C GLN A 79 13.65 -10.68 11.11
N GLN A 80 12.70 -11.06 11.95
CA GLN A 80 11.83 -12.22 11.70
C GLN A 80 10.99 -11.99 10.42
N TYR A 81 10.38 -10.80 10.25
CA TYR A 81 9.63 -10.46 9.04
C TYR A 81 10.50 -10.42 7.79
N LYS A 82 11.70 -9.82 7.87
CA LYS A 82 12.68 -9.83 6.76
C LYS A 82 13.10 -11.25 6.37
N ALA A 83 13.32 -12.12 7.35
CA ALA A 83 13.65 -13.52 7.11
C ALA A 83 12.49 -14.27 6.43
N ALA A 84 11.24 -14.05 6.86
CA ALA A 84 10.06 -14.68 6.26
C ALA A 84 9.82 -14.16 4.81
N ALA A 85 9.97 -12.88 4.57
CA ALA A 85 9.91 -12.27 3.23
C ALA A 85 10.98 -12.88 2.31
N LYS A 86 12.23 -12.96 2.77
CA LYS A 86 13.34 -13.56 2.03
C LYS A 86 13.10 -15.05 1.73
N LYS A 87 12.64 -15.83 2.72
CA LYS A 87 12.32 -17.27 2.58
C LYS A 87 11.29 -17.51 1.48
N THR A 88 10.26 -16.68 1.41
CA THR A 88 9.16 -16.84 0.47
C THR A 88 9.42 -16.19 -0.90
N GLY A 89 10.38 -15.26 -0.98
CA GLY A 89 10.65 -14.43 -2.15
C GLY A 89 9.59 -13.35 -2.36
N LEU A 90 8.80 -13.03 -1.31
CA LEU A 90 7.80 -11.97 -1.32
C LEU A 90 8.35 -10.68 -0.70
N GLU A 91 7.69 -9.54 -1.00
CA GLU A 91 8.08 -8.25 -0.44
C GLU A 91 7.20 -7.86 0.75
N VAL A 92 7.74 -7.09 1.70
CA VAL A 92 6.90 -6.22 2.53
C VAL A 92 6.43 -5.11 1.61
N SER A 93 5.12 -4.99 1.38
CA SER A 93 4.57 -4.02 0.43
C SER A 93 4.46 -2.63 1.02
N SER A 94 3.93 -2.55 2.22
CA SER A 94 3.69 -1.33 3.00
C SER A 94 3.47 -1.69 4.48
N LEU A 95 3.36 -0.68 5.34
CA LEU A 95 3.02 -0.84 6.74
C LEU A 95 1.63 -0.25 7.04
N ALA A 96 1.05 -0.66 8.17
CA ALA A 96 -0.20 -0.08 8.66
C ALA A 96 -0.17 0.16 10.17
N ILE A 97 -0.76 1.26 10.61
CA ILE A 97 -1.10 1.51 12.02
C ILE A 97 -2.62 1.43 12.16
N GLY A 98 -3.16 0.20 12.11
CA GLY A 98 -4.57 -0.06 12.32
C GLY A 98 -5.03 0.22 13.75
N GLU A 99 -4.10 0.21 14.71
CA GLU A 99 -4.37 0.49 16.14
C GLU A 99 -4.87 1.94 16.37
N LEU A 100 -4.68 2.86 15.44
CA LEU A 100 -5.26 4.21 15.53
C LEU A 100 -6.79 4.18 15.61
N ASN A 101 -7.43 3.13 15.09
CA ASN A 101 -8.88 2.92 15.25
C ASN A 101 -9.33 2.76 16.70
N ASN A 102 -8.46 2.24 17.56
CA ASN A 102 -8.72 2.00 18.99
C ASN A 102 -8.15 3.11 19.85
N VAL A 103 -6.96 3.58 19.53
CA VAL A 103 -6.21 4.64 20.21
C VAL A 103 -6.04 5.82 19.24
N PRO A 104 -6.93 6.83 19.32
CA PRO A 104 -7.10 7.81 18.25
C PRO A 104 -5.90 8.74 18.04
N TYR A 105 -5.47 8.91 16.78
CA TYR A 105 -4.44 9.88 16.41
C TYR A 105 -4.91 11.33 16.64
N LYS A 106 -6.21 11.59 16.59
CA LYS A 106 -6.78 12.92 16.85
C LYS A 106 -6.72 13.34 18.32
N SER A 107 -6.51 12.44 19.28
CA SER A 107 -6.63 12.80 20.71
C SER A 107 -5.58 12.17 21.62
N ASP A 108 -5.15 10.93 21.41
CA ASP A 108 -4.21 10.25 22.29
C ASP A 108 -2.76 10.70 21.99
N PRO A 109 -2.01 11.20 22.99
CA PRO A 109 -0.64 11.70 22.78
C PRO A 109 0.37 10.59 22.43
N ARG A 110 0.13 9.33 22.80
CA ARG A 110 1.03 8.19 22.51
C ARG A 110 1.16 7.96 21.01
N THR A 111 0.10 8.23 20.27
CA THR A 111 0.04 7.98 18.83
C THR A 111 0.95 8.90 18.02
N VAL A 112 1.32 10.06 18.56
CA VAL A 112 2.30 10.97 17.94
C VAL A 112 3.65 10.26 17.80
N GLN A 113 4.09 9.58 18.87
CA GLN A 113 5.32 8.80 18.84
C GLN A 113 5.20 7.57 17.95
N TRP A 114 4.05 6.89 17.95
CA TRP A 114 3.81 5.72 17.09
C TRP A 114 3.95 6.05 15.61
N VAL A 115 3.35 7.14 15.17
CA VAL A 115 3.46 7.61 13.77
C VAL A 115 4.89 8.03 13.46
N SER A 116 5.58 8.69 14.37
CA SER A 116 6.99 9.05 14.19
C SER A 116 7.90 7.81 14.06
N ASP A 117 7.73 6.82 14.94
CA ASP A 117 8.54 5.59 14.94
C ASP A 117 8.28 4.72 13.71
N SER A 118 7.03 4.72 13.20
CA SER A 118 6.68 3.96 12.02
C SER A 118 7.45 4.39 10.77
N ILE A 119 7.89 5.65 10.70
CA ILE A 119 8.77 6.14 9.63
C ILE A 119 10.12 5.43 9.67
N ASP A 120 10.70 5.26 10.87
CA ASP A 120 11.97 4.55 11.05
C ASP A 120 11.82 3.07 10.70
N VAL A 121 10.67 2.47 11.05
CA VAL A 121 10.33 1.09 10.67
C VAL A 121 10.23 0.95 9.16
N CYS A 122 9.59 1.89 8.45
CA CYS A 122 9.54 1.91 6.98
C CYS A 122 10.94 1.91 6.37
N GLN A 123 11.82 2.78 6.87
CA GLN A 123 13.21 2.82 6.40
C GLN A 123 13.93 1.49 6.65
N ALA A 124 13.72 0.88 7.82
CA ALA A 124 14.32 -0.41 8.14
C ALA A 124 13.88 -1.54 7.19
N PHE A 125 12.65 -1.49 6.66
CA PHE A 125 12.14 -2.45 5.67
C PHE A 125 12.40 -2.02 4.21
N GLY A 126 12.82 -0.79 3.96
CA GLY A 126 12.94 -0.24 2.61
C GLY A 126 11.59 -0.03 1.92
N VAL A 127 10.50 0.12 2.69
CA VAL A 127 9.16 0.42 2.19
C VAL A 127 8.85 1.91 2.29
N ARG A 128 7.85 2.38 1.54
CA ARG A 128 7.60 3.82 1.40
C ARG A 128 6.25 4.27 1.93
N VAL A 129 5.30 3.40 2.15
CA VAL A 129 3.93 3.76 2.52
C VAL A 129 3.58 3.21 3.89
N ILE A 130 2.99 4.07 4.72
CA ILE A 130 2.35 3.72 5.99
C ILE A 130 0.90 4.14 5.91
N LEU A 131 -0.02 3.19 6.06
CA LEU A 131 -1.42 3.45 6.26
C LEU A 131 -1.65 3.95 7.70
N LEU A 132 -2.32 5.09 7.81
CA LEU A 132 -2.87 5.63 9.05
C LEU A 132 -4.39 5.46 9.00
N ALA A 133 -4.95 4.62 9.87
CA ALA A 133 -6.36 4.29 9.89
C ALA A 133 -7.17 5.30 10.75
N PHE A 134 -8.22 5.86 10.15
CA PHE A 134 -9.10 6.84 10.79
C PHE A 134 -10.56 6.36 10.77
N PHE A 135 -10.81 5.30 11.52
CA PHE A 135 -12.15 4.70 11.67
C PHE A 135 -12.50 4.57 13.14
N SER A 136 -13.70 4.10 13.45
CA SER A 136 -14.15 3.81 14.82
C SER A 136 -13.93 5.00 15.77
N ASN A 137 -13.06 4.87 16.77
CA ASN A 137 -12.77 5.96 17.72
C ASN A 137 -12.04 7.14 17.08
N ASP A 138 -11.35 6.93 15.96
CA ASP A 138 -10.61 7.96 15.21
C ASP A 138 -11.37 8.47 13.98
N ASP A 139 -12.66 8.15 13.83
CA ASP A 139 -13.51 8.67 12.74
C ASP A 139 -13.50 10.20 12.74
N LEU A 140 -13.18 10.77 11.57
CA LEU A 140 -13.05 12.22 11.37
C LEU A 140 -14.31 12.88 10.81
N ARG A 141 -15.35 12.10 10.47
CA ARG A 141 -16.58 12.64 9.89
C ARG A 141 -17.30 13.51 10.92
N GLY A 142 -17.61 14.77 10.56
CA GLY A 142 -18.29 15.71 11.44
C GLY A 142 -17.46 16.19 12.63
N ASP A 143 -16.20 15.77 12.77
CA ASP A 143 -15.30 16.12 13.87
C ASP A 143 -14.27 17.18 13.43
N LYS A 144 -14.72 18.43 13.35
CA LYS A 144 -13.82 19.54 12.97
C LYS A 144 -12.60 19.66 13.89
N ALA A 145 -12.79 19.51 15.19
CA ALA A 145 -11.69 19.61 16.16
C ALA A 145 -10.67 18.48 15.99
N GLY A 146 -11.15 17.25 15.76
CA GLY A 146 -10.30 16.09 15.46
C GLY A 146 -9.52 16.31 14.16
N VAL A 147 -10.16 16.80 13.10
CA VAL A 147 -9.47 17.13 11.83
C VAL A 147 -8.40 18.20 12.06
N ASP A 148 -8.69 19.26 12.83
CA ASP A 148 -7.74 20.33 13.14
C ASP A 148 -6.51 19.76 13.87
N GLU A 149 -6.70 18.87 14.82
CA GLU A 149 -5.61 18.23 15.56
C GLU A 149 -4.80 17.27 14.68
N VAL A 150 -5.46 16.44 13.86
CA VAL A 150 -4.78 15.55 12.88
C VAL A 150 -3.91 16.36 11.94
N VAL A 151 -4.42 17.45 11.38
CA VAL A 151 -3.65 18.38 10.52
C VAL A 151 -2.44 18.93 11.27
N ARG A 152 -2.60 19.36 12.53
CA ARG A 152 -1.51 19.87 13.35
C ARG A 152 -0.41 18.83 13.57
N ARG A 153 -0.79 17.59 13.91
CA ARG A 153 0.12 16.47 14.15
C ARG A 153 0.83 16.03 12.87
N LEU A 154 0.10 15.92 11.76
CA LEU A 154 0.68 15.58 10.46
C LEU A 154 1.68 16.64 10.00
N LYS A 155 1.40 17.94 10.18
CA LYS A 155 2.37 19.01 9.90
C LYS A 155 3.66 18.85 10.70
N ALA A 156 3.56 18.45 11.95
CA ALA A 156 4.72 18.29 12.82
C ALA A 156 5.61 17.09 12.39
N VAL A 157 5.03 15.99 11.93
CA VAL A 157 5.77 14.77 11.55
C VAL A 157 6.17 14.74 10.08
N ALA A 158 5.51 15.50 9.21
CA ALA A 158 5.74 15.50 7.76
C ALA A 158 7.20 15.77 7.35
N PRO A 159 7.95 16.69 7.97
CA PRO A 159 9.38 16.89 7.63
C PRO A 159 10.23 15.62 7.80
N LYS A 160 9.99 14.84 8.86
CA LYS A 160 10.67 13.56 9.08
C LYS A 160 10.31 12.55 7.96
N ALA A 161 9.03 12.46 7.61
CA ALA A 161 8.56 11.59 6.55
C ALA A 161 9.14 11.99 5.18
N GLU A 162 9.19 13.29 4.86
CA GLU A 162 9.81 13.81 3.63
C GLU A 162 11.30 13.47 3.55
N GLN A 163 12.05 13.69 4.63
CA GLN A 163 13.46 13.35 4.69
C GLN A 163 13.72 11.86 4.52
N ALA A 164 12.84 11.02 5.07
CA ALA A 164 12.90 9.57 4.98
C ALA A 164 12.41 9.03 3.62
N GLY A 165 11.76 9.84 2.79
CA GLY A 165 11.09 9.40 1.56
C GLY A 165 9.87 8.52 1.81
N VAL A 166 9.25 8.62 3.00
CA VAL A 166 8.10 7.85 3.45
C VAL A 166 6.81 8.65 3.24
N ILE A 167 5.73 7.98 2.90
CA ILE A 167 4.39 8.55 2.70
C ILE A 167 3.48 8.07 3.83
N LEU A 168 2.84 9.01 4.48
CA LEU A 168 1.79 8.79 5.46
C LEU A 168 0.44 8.82 4.72
N GLY A 169 -0.16 7.65 4.51
CA GLY A 169 -1.41 7.48 3.77
C GLY A 169 -2.62 7.55 4.71
N ILE A 170 -3.47 8.54 4.54
CA ILE A 170 -4.72 8.69 5.30
C ILE A 170 -5.75 7.75 4.73
N GLU A 171 -6.20 6.76 5.49
CA GLU A 171 -7.36 5.94 5.17
C GLU A 171 -8.53 6.27 6.09
N SER A 172 -9.69 6.64 5.53
CA SER A 172 -10.83 7.08 6.32
C SER A 172 -12.16 6.92 5.56
N TRP A 173 -13.27 7.27 6.22
CA TRP A 173 -14.59 7.41 5.59
C TRP A 173 -14.86 8.82 5.02
N LEU A 174 -13.86 9.67 4.90
CA LEU A 174 -14.00 11.01 4.32
C LEU A 174 -14.15 10.94 2.80
N SER A 175 -14.84 11.94 2.23
CA SER A 175 -14.89 12.12 0.78
C SER A 175 -13.57 12.63 0.20
N ALA A 176 -13.43 12.56 -1.13
CA ALA A 176 -12.27 13.13 -1.81
C ALA A 176 -12.07 14.62 -1.50
N ASP A 177 -13.13 15.42 -1.44
CA ASP A 177 -13.05 16.86 -1.11
C ASP A 177 -12.49 17.06 0.31
N GLN A 178 -12.98 16.29 1.28
CA GLN A 178 -12.51 16.37 2.67
C GLN A 178 -11.04 15.92 2.80
N HIS A 179 -10.64 14.87 2.09
CA HIS A 179 -9.23 14.48 2.02
C HIS A 179 -8.36 15.60 1.43
N LEU A 180 -8.81 16.21 0.31
CA LEU A 180 -8.08 17.30 -0.32
C LEU A 180 -7.94 18.50 0.62
N GLU A 181 -8.97 18.84 1.39
CA GLU A 181 -8.89 19.90 2.41
C GLU A 181 -7.78 19.61 3.44
N ILE A 182 -7.71 18.36 3.96
CA ILE A 182 -6.65 17.97 4.90
C ILE A 182 -5.27 18.12 4.24
N LEU A 183 -5.10 17.58 3.02
CA LEU A 183 -3.83 17.63 2.31
C LEU A 183 -3.36 19.06 2.01
N GLU A 184 -4.29 19.94 1.61
CA GLU A 184 -4.01 21.36 1.36
C GLU A 184 -3.62 22.11 2.63
N ARG A 185 -4.21 21.75 3.75
CA ARG A 185 -3.87 22.33 5.05
C ARG A 185 -2.53 21.81 5.56
N VAL A 186 -2.20 20.52 5.35
CA VAL A 186 -0.90 19.95 5.76
C VAL A 186 0.24 20.48 4.91
N ARG A 187 0.04 20.62 3.60
CA ARG A 187 1.03 21.14 2.62
C ARG A 187 2.32 20.33 2.55
N SER A 188 2.23 19.01 2.60
CA SER A 188 3.38 18.11 2.49
C SER A 188 3.14 17.04 1.43
N LYS A 189 4.17 16.72 0.67
CA LYS A 189 4.16 15.62 -0.30
C LYS A 189 4.22 14.25 0.37
N ALA A 190 4.65 14.20 1.61
CA ALA A 190 4.72 12.97 2.41
C ALA A 190 3.38 12.57 3.01
N VAL A 191 2.33 13.39 2.87
CA VAL A 191 0.97 13.05 3.32
C VAL A 191 0.08 12.89 2.09
N GLN A 192 -0.51 11.71 1.94
CA GLN A 192 -1.35 11.35 0.80
C GLN A 192 -2.56 10.53 1.26
N VAL A 193 -3.40 10.12 0.33
CA VAL A 193 -4.59 9.30 0.61
C VAL A 193 -4.25 7.84 0.37
N TYR A 194 -4.58 6.98 1.31
CA TYR A 194 -4.69 5.55 1.12
C TYR A 194 -6.15 5.24 0.79
N TYR A 195 -6.45 4.83 -0.44
CA TYR A 195 -7.82 4.80 -0.94
C TYR A 195 -8.44 3.41 -0.88
N ASP A 196 -9.46 3.21 -0.05
CA ASP A 196 -10.25 1.98 -0.01
C ASP A 196 -11.53 2.14 -0.84
N VAL A 197 -11.62 1.38 -1.93
CA VAL A 197 -12.75 1.49 -2.87
C VAL A 197 -14.09 1.04 -2.27
N CYS A 198 -14.08 0.05 -1.35
CA CYS A 198 -15.31 -0.43 -0.73
C CYS A 198 -15.77 0.48 0.42
N ASN A 199 -14.84 0.96 1.25
CA ASN A 199 -15.15 1.89 2.32
C ASN A 199 -15.79 3.16 1.75
N SER A 200 -15.18 3.76 0.72
CA SER A 200 -15.72 4.94 0.05
C SER A 200 -17.05 4.67 -0.65
N ASN A 201 -17.19 3.52 -1.36
CA ASN A 201 -18.45 3.13 -1.98
C ASN A 201 -19.57 2.94 -0.95
N SER A 202 -19.25 2.43 0.24
CA SER A 202 -20.24 2.24 1.32
C SER A 202 -20.77 3.55 1.91
N GLN A 203 -20.02 4.65 1.76
CA GLN A 203 -20.47 5.98 2.11
C GLN A 203 -21.35 6.63 1.03
N GLY A 204 -21.54 5.96 -0.10
CA GLY A 204 -22.33 6.48 -1.22
C GLY A 204 -21.56 7.38 -2.17
N TYR A 205 -20.24 7.43 -2.08
CA TYR A 205 -19.42 8.23 -2.98
C TYR A 205 -19.27 7.58 -4.36
N ASP A 206 -19.15 8.39 -5.39
CA ASP A 206 -18.75 7.94 -6.73
C ASP A 206 -17.23 7.71 -6.73
N ILE A 207 -16.84 6.48 -6.38
CA ILE A 207 -15.44 6.09 -6.24
C ILE A 207 -14.63 6.29 -7.52
N TYR A 208 -15.24 6.15 -8.69
CA TYR A 208 -14.58 6.31 -9.98
C TYR A 208 -14.25 7.78 -10.26
N LYS A 209 -15.13 8.69 -9.84
CA LYS A 209 -14.90 10.13 -9.88
C LYS A 209 -13.86 10.54 -8.83
N GLU A 210 -13.99 10.03 -7.60
CA GLU A 210 -13.07 10.35 -6.51
C GLU A 210 -11.63 9.94 -6.81
N ILE A 211 -11.41 8.73 -7.38
CA ILE A 211 -10.07 8.28 -7.79
C ILE A 211 -9.45 9.28 -8.78
N ARG A 212 -10.22 9.74 -9.78
CA ARG A 212 -9.73 10.74 -10.75
C ARG A 212 -9.45 12.10 -10.11
N GLN A 213 -10.32 12.52 -9.20
CA GLN A 213 -10.19 13.79 -8.49
C GLN A 213 -8.95 13.83 -7.58
N LEU A 214 -8.70 12.75 -6.83
CA LEU A 214 -7.52 12.62 -5.97
C LEU A 214 -6.24 12.45 -6.80
N GLY A 215 -6.30 11.69 -7.90
CA GLY A 215 -5.22 11.55 -8.85
C GLY A 215 -3.92 11.08 -8.19
N LYS A 216 -2.84 11.82 -8.42
CA LYS A 216 -1.49 11.51 -7.89
C LYS A 216 -1.35 11.66 -6.36
N ARG A 217 -2.40 12.08 -5.68
CA ARG A 217 -2.46 12.17 -4.21
C ARG A 217 -2.85 10.85 -3.56
N ILE A 218 -3.16 9.81 -4.35
CA ILE A 218 -3.36 8.46 -3.85
C ILE A 218 -2.01 7.73 -3.83
N CYS A 219 -1.61 7.25 -2.65
CA CYS A 219 -0.36 6.53 -2.47
C CYS A 219 -0.51 5.03 -2.68
N GLU A 220 -1.64 4.45 -2.27
CA GLU A 220 -1.92 3.02 -2.36
C GLU A 220 -3.43 2.76 -2.30
N PHE A 221 -3.85 1.55 -2.68
CA PHE A 221 -5.27 1.17 -2.73
C PHE A 221 -5.56 -0.09 -1.93
N HIS A 222 -6.71 -0.12 -1.24
CA HIS A 222 -7.39 -1.35 -0.87
C HIS A 222 -8.39 -1.77 -1.95
N ALA A 223 -8.23 -2.99 -2.47
CA ALA A 223 -9.23 -3.71 -3.23
C ALA A 223 -10.05 -4.55 -2.25
N LYS A 224 -11.26 -4.12 -1.98
CA LYS A 224 -12.12 -4.65 -0.91
C LYS A 224 -13.56 -4.85 -1.37
N GLU A 225 -14.21 -5.84 -0.81
CA GLU A 225 -15.66 -6.05 -0.85
C GLU A 225 -16.13 -6.54 0.52
N ASN A 226 -17.31 -6.10 0.93
CA ASN A 226 -17.91 -6.54 2.18
C ASN A 226 -18.80 -7.77 1.95
N GLY A 227 -18.33 -8.96 2.39
CA GLY A 227 -19.10 -10.19 2.33
C GLY A 227 -19.26 -10.82 0.94
N SER A 228 -18.47 -10.40 -0.05
CA SER A 228 -18.44 -10.98 -1.40
C SER A 228 -17.00 -11.16 -1.87
N LEU A 229 -16.78 -12.02 -2.86
CA LEU A 229 -15.51 -12.02 -3.60
C LEU A 229 -15.40 -10.74 -4.43
N LEU A 230 -14.17 -10.32 -4.73
CA LEU A 230 -13.91 -9.19 -5.61
C LEU A 230 -14.56 -9.43 -6.97
N GLY A 231 -15.27 -8.41 -7.48
CA GLY A 231 -16.05 -8.49 -8.72
C GLY A 231 -17.40 -9.19 -8.60
N GLN A 232 -17.79 -9.67 -7.41
CA GLN A 232 -19.11 -10.26 -7.15
C GLN A 232 -19.97 -9.41 -6.20
N GLY A 233 -19.42 -8.28 -5.74
CA GLY A 233 -20.10 -7.33 -4.85
C GLY A 233 -20.58 -6.08 -5.59
N LYS A 234 -20.45 -4.93 -4.94
CA LYS A 234 -20.96 -3.64 -5.43
C LYS A 234 -19.93 -2.84 -6.22
N VAL A 235 -18.63 -3.17 -6.10
CA VAL A 235 -17.55 -2.44 -6.75
C VAL A 235 -17.31 -3.00 -8.16
N ASP A 236 -17.42 -2.14 -9.16
CA ASP A 236 -17.05 -2.49 -10.54
C ASP A 236 -15.53 -2.29 -10.73
N PHE A 237 -14.76 -3.36 -10.58
CA PHE A 237 -13.29 -3.31 -10.69
C PHE A 237 -12.79 -3.00 -12.12
N HIS A 238 -13.59 -3.17 -13.16
CA HIS A 238 -13.22 -2.70 -14.50
C HIS A 238 -13.24 -1.17 -14.56
N LYS A 239 -14.22 -0.52 -13.93
CA LYS A 239 -14.25 0.94 -13.82
C LYS A 239 -13.17 1.46 -12.88
N VAL A 240 -12.85 0.73 -11.79
CA VAL A 240 -11.69 1.05 -10.93
C VAL A 240 -10.42 1.01 -11.78
N ARG A 241 -10.20 -0.06 -12.57
CA ARG A 241 -9.04 -0.16 -13.46
C ARG A 241 -8.95 1.03 -14.42
N ALA A 242 -10.04 1.39 -15.07
CA ALA A 242 -10.07 2.55 -15.97
C ALA A 242 -9.68 3.85 -15.23
N ALA A 243 -10.19 4.06 -14.00
CA ALA A 243 -9.80 5.22 -13.20
C ALA A 243 -8.32 5.20 -12.79
N LEU A 244 -7.75 4.02 -12.47
CA LEU A 244 -6.32 3.86 -12.21
C LEU A 244 -5.46 4.18 -13.45
N ASP A 245 -5.95 3.82 -14.64
CA ASP A 245 -5.30 4.14 -15.90
C ASP A 245 -5.32 5.64 -16.18
N ASP A 246 -6.45 6.30 -15.98
CA ASP A 246 -6.61 7.74 -16.20
C ASP A 246 -5.67 8.57 -15.32
N ILE A 247 -5.42 8.15 -14.08
CA ILE A 247 -4.49 8.85 -13.17
C ILE A 247 -3.01 8.40 -13.34
N GLY A 248 -2.76 7.41 -14.19
CA GLY A 248 -1.43 6.85 -14.39
C GLY A 248 -0.86 6.14 -13.16
N TYR A 249 -1.72 5.56 -12.32
CA TYR A 249 -1.29 4.90 -11.09
C TYR A 249 -0.35 3.72 -11.36
N ARG A 250 0.70 3.63 -10.56
CA ARG A 250 1.66 2.52 -10.53
C ARG A 250 1.98 2.20 -9.08
N GLY A 251 1.86 0.95 -8.67
CA GLY A 251 2.15 0.59 -7.29
C GLY A 251 1.41 -0.63 -6.80
N TRP A 252 1.26 -0.67 -5.50
CA TRP A 252 0.59 -1.77 -4.82
C TRP A 252 -0.93 -1.58 -4.78
N VAL A 253 -1.63 -2.70 -4.92
CA VAL A 253 -3.04 -2.84 -4.61
C VAL A 253 -3.16 -3.97 -3.60
N GLN A 254 -3.61 -3.66 -2.40
CA GLN A 254 -3.77 -4.65 -1.32
C GLN A 254 -5.19 -5.20 -1.33
N ILE A 255 -5.31 -6.51 -1.33
CA ILE A 255 -6.61 -7.18 -1.13
C ILE A 255 -6.92 -7.16 0.36
N GLU A 256 -8.06 -6.58 0.73
CA GLU A 256 -8.54 -6.55 2.10
C GLU A 256 -9.96 -7.10 2.21
N GLY A 257 -10.20 -8.02 3.15
CA GLY A 257 -11.51 -8.65 3.31
C GLY A 257 -11.88 -9.49 2.09
N ALA A 258 -13.07 -9.25 1.52
CA ALA A 258 -13.58 -9.95 0.34
C ALA A 258 -13.66 -11.49 0.51
N VAL A 259 -14.10 -11.92 1.71
CA VAL A 259 -14.37 -13.32 2.05
C VAL A 259 -15.87 -13.46 2.30
N PRO A 260 -16.58 -14.23 1.48
CA PRO A 260 -18.01 -14.47 1.70
C PRO A 260 -18.25 -15.24 3.01
N PRO A 261 -19.37 -14.99 3.72
CA PRO A 261 -19.70 -15.72 4.93
C PRO A 261 -19.65 -17.24 4.75
N GLY A 262 -18.98 -17.93 5.66
CA GLY A 262 -18.84 -19.38 5.64
C GLY A 262 -17.88 -19.95 4.59
N LYS A 263 -17.18 -19.12 3.82
CA LYS A 263 -16.17 -19.57 2.86
C LYS A 263 -14.76 -19.57 3.50
N PRO A 264 -13.89 -20.52 3.14
CA PRO A 264 -12.51 -20.52 3.60
C PRO A 264 -11.77 -19.27 3.09
N MET A 265 -11.00 -18.65 3.98
CA MET A 265 -10.20 -17.46 3.67
C MET A 265 -9.21 -17.74 2.52
N LEU A 266 -8.45 -18.82 2.59
CA LEU A 266 -7.40 -19.12 1.60
C LEU A 266 -7.97 -19.25 0.19
N GLU A 267 -9.04 -20.03 0.02
CA GLU A 267 -9.71 -20.22 -1.29
C GLU A 267 -10.28 -18.89 -1.81
N SER A 268 -10.90 -18.11 -0.93
CA SER A 268 -11.44 -16.79 -1.27
C SER A 268 -10.35 -15.84 -1.75
N TYR A 269 -9.20 -15.81 -1.06
CA TYR A 269 -8.07 -14.97 -1.45
C TYR A 269 -7.38 -15.44 -2.74
N GLN A 270 -7.31 -16.75 -2.99
CA GLN A 270 -6.83 -17.29 -4.27
C GLN A 270 -7.74 -16.86 -5.44
N ALA A 271 -9.05 -16.92 -5.24
CA ALA A 271 -10.02 -16.45 -6.23
C ALA A 271 -9.91 -14.94 -6.47
N ASN A 272 -9.82 -14.14 -5.41
CA ASN A 272 -9.64 -12.70 -5.47
C ASN A 272 -8.31 -12.31 -6.16
N CYS A 273 -7.22 -12.99 -5.84
CA CYS A 273 -5.93 -12.77 -6.47
C CYS A 273 -5.99 -13.06 -7.98
N LYS A 274 -6.58 -14.19 -8.37
CA LYS A 274 -6.78 -14.55 -9.78
C LYS A 274 -7.61 -13.50 -10.52
N PHE A 275 -8.72 -13.05 -9.93
CA PHE A 275 -9.58 -12.01 -10.50
C PHE A 275 -8.81 -10.70 -10.68
N MET A 276 -8.12 -10.21 -9.64
CA MET A 276 -7.36 -8.96 -9.72
C MET A 276 -6.18 -9.04 -10.67
N ARG A 277 -5.53 -10.21 -10.81
CA ARG A 277 -4.50 -10.41 -11.86
C ARG A 277 -5.08 -10.18 -13.25
N GLY A 278 -6.32 -10.65 -13.53
CA GLY A 278 -7.01 -10.41 -14.79
C GLY A 278 -7.37 -8.94 -15.00
N ILE A 279 -7.81 -8.25 -13.94
CA ILE A 279 -8.16 -6.81 -14.01
C ILE A 279 -6.93 -5.94 -14.24
N LEU A 280 -5.80 -6.27 -13.60
CA LEU A 280 -4.60 -5.42 -13.56
C LEU A 280 -3.52 -5.82 -14.61
N ALA A 281 -3.81 -6.80 -15.45
CA ALA A 281 -2.93 -7.24 -16.53
C ALA A 281 -2.58 -6.12 -17.53
#